data_4b3a5728f28b3ab389453fe47684d101
#
_entry.id   4b3a5728f28b3ab389453fe47684d101
#
_cell.length_a   1.000
_cell.length_b   1.000
_cell.length_c   1.000
_cell.angle_alpha   90.00
_cell.angle_beta   90.00
_cell.angle_gamma   90.00
#
_symmetry.space_group_name_H-M   'P 1'
#
loop_
_entity.id
_entity.type
_entity.pdbx_description
1 polymer ?
#
loop_
_entity_poly.entity_id
_entity_poly.type
_entity_poly.pdbx_seq_one_letter_code
_entity_poly.pdbx_strand_id
1 'polypeptide(L)'
;MAQAKKIRKRITIHANKCIGCRACELACAAFHAKPRYSSINPARSRIQIIKDPLKDIYLPVYAGEYTATECTSRNKYILDGKEYSNCDFCRASCPSRDLFKEPDSGLALKCDMCEDTPPLKLPKCVEWCPKGALIYEEVEEYVQEQAPPLGAIEVGVESMIEKYGLQKVLETVAKLARP
;
A
#
# COMPACT_ATOMS: atom_id res chain seq x y z
N MET A 1 -18.93 -20.27 12.46
CA MET A 1 -18.06 -19.52 11.51
C MET A 1 -16.85 -19.06 12.31
N ALA A 2 -15.67 -19.53 11.97
CA ALA A 2 -14.44 -19.17 12.69
C ALA A 2 -14.05 -17.75 12.25
N GLN A 3 -13.96 -16.84 13.22
CA GLN A 3 -13.40 -15.52 13.02
C GLN A 3 -11.88 -15.63 13.12
N ALA A 4 -11.18 -15.39 12.01
CA ALA A 4 -9.73 -15.31 12.02
C ALA A 4 -9.32 -13.91 12.50
N LYS A 5 -8.52 -13.83 13.55
CA LYS A 5 -7.93 -12.59 14.07
C LYS A 5 -6.75 -12.24 13.17
N LYS A 6 -6.82 -11.11 12.47
CA LYS A 6 -5.75 -10.59 11.63
C LYS A 6 -5.22 -9.28 12.19
N ILE A 7 -3.90 -9.20 12.39
CA ILE A 7 -3.25 -7.95 12.76
C ILE A 7 -3.04 -7.14 11.49
N ARG A 8 -3.65 -5.95 11.43
CA ARG A 8 -3.48 -5.01 10.35
C ARG A 8 -2.60 -3.85 10.79
N LYS A 9 -1.54 -3.64 10.05
CA LYS A 9 -0.62 -2.52 10.27
C LYS A 9 -1.07 -1.33 9.46
N ARG A 10 -1.08 -0.14 10.06
CA ARG A 10 -1.42 1.11 9.37
C ARG A 10 -0.59 2.28 9.89
N ILE A 11 -0.55 3.34 9.10
CA ILE A 11 0.03 4.61 9.51
C ILE A 11 -1.09 5.65 9.58
N THR A 12 -1.25 6.25 10.74
CA THR A 12 -2.15 7.38 10.95
C THR A 12 -1.38 8.67 10.68
N ILE A 13 -1.93 9.51 9.81
CA ILE A 13 -1.30 10.75 9.34
C ILE A 13 -2.03 11.96 9.91
N HIS A 14 -1.35 12.71 10.79
CA HIS A 14 -1.81 13.99 11.31
C HIS A 14 -1.27 15.12 10.42
N ALA A 15 -2.01 15.48 9.38
CA ALA A 15 -1.56 16.45 8.38
C ALA A 15 -1.25 17.83 9.00
N ASN A 16 -2.01 18.27 10.00
CA ASN A 16 -1.78 19.55 10.70
C ASN A 16 -0.42 19.61 11.45
N LYS A 17 0.18 18.47 11.79
CA LYS A 17 1.51 18.42 12.42
C LYS A 17 2.63 18.40 11.39
N CYS A 18 2.30 18.15 10.13
CA CYS A 18 3.30 18.08 9.07
C CYS A 18 3.81 19.47 8.70
N ILE A 19 5.11 19.68 8.78
CA ILE A 19 5.78 20.93 8.42
C ILE A 19 6.47 20.87 7.05
N GLY A 20 6.23 19.82 6.28
CA GLY A 20 6.79 19.67 4.95
C GLY A 20 8.31 19.49 4.89
N CYS A 21 8.97 19.04 5.97
CA CYS A 21 10.43 18.91 6.06
C CYS A 21 11.02 17.81 5.17
N ARG A 22 10.20 16.90 4.66
CA ARG A 22 10.57 15.77 3.77
C ARG A 22 11.54 14.74 4.38
N ALA A 23 11.76 14.74 5.70
CA ALA A 23 12.62 13.76 6.37
C ALA A 23 12.13 12.32 6.13
N CYS A 24 10.81 12.11 6.10
CA CYS A 24 10.19 10.83 5.80
C CYS A 24 10.51 10.31 4.39
N GLU A 25 10.55 11.20 3.38
CA GLU A 25 10.93 10.84 2.01
C GLU A 25 12.39 10.40 1.93
N LEU A 26 13.27 11.18 2.55
CA LEU A 26 14.70 10.89 2.56
C LEU A 26 15.00 9.58 3.29
N ALA A 27 14.39 9.36 4.45
CA ALA A 27 14.54 8.13 5.22
C ALA A 27 14.03 6.90 4.44
N CYS A 28 12.89 7.03 3.77
CA CYS A 28 12.34 5.98 2.93
C CYS A 28 13.25 5.68 1.73
N ALA A 29 13.71 6.72 1.02
CA ALA A 29 14.59 6.58 -0.12
C ALA A 29 15.93 5.92 0.26
N ALA A 30 16.53 6.33 1.38
CA ALA A 30 17.78 5.75 1.87
C ALA A 30 17.62 4.27 2.26
N PHE A 31 16.54 3.92 2.94
CA PHE A 31 16.26 2.54 3.34
C PHE A 31 16.07 1.62 2.14
N HIS A 32 15.40 2.10 1.08
CA HIS A 32 15.13 1.32 -0.13
C HIS A 32 16.22 1.43 -1.20
N ALA A 33 17.34 2.11 -0.92
CA ALA A 33 18.51 2.07 -1.78
C ALA A 33 19.13 0.66 -1.85
N LYS A 34 19.81 0.36 -2.92
CA LYS A 34 20.52 -0.91 -3.12
C LYS A 34 22.01 -0.64 -3.39
N PRO A 35 22.92 -0.97 -2.44
CA PRO A 35 22.65 -1.45 -1.07
C PRO A 35 21.90 -0.43 -0.20
N ARG A 36 21.30 -0.89 0.91
CA ARG A 36 20.58 0.00 1.83
C ARG A 36 21.49 1.12 2.33
N TYR A 37 20.95 2.33 2.41
CA TYR A 37 21.66 3.54 2.85
C TYR A 37 22.86 3.95 1.99
N SER A 38 23.06 3.34 0.82
CA SER A 38 24.16 3.69 -0.09
C SER A 38 23.92 4.99 -0.84
N SER A 39 22.67 5.39 -1.00
CA SER A 39 22.28 6.60 -1.72
C SER A 39 20.95 7.15 -1.22
N ILE A 40 20.72 8.43 -1.49
CA ILE A 40 19.45 9.09 -1.20
C ILE A 40 18.88 9.60 -2.52
N ASN A 41 17.93 8.87 -3.10
CA ASN A 41 17.19 9.32 -4.28
C ASN A 41 15.72 9.46 -3.93
N PRO A 42 15.18 10.67 -3.76
CA PRO A 42 13.78 10.89 -3.39
C PRO A 42 12.77 10.26 -4.36
N ALA A 43 13.14 10.08 -5.63
CA ALA A 43 12.30 9.42 -6.63
C ALA A 43 12.03 7.92 -6.30
N ARG A 44 12.86 7.30 -5.46
CA ARG A 44 12.67 5.93 -4.95
C ARG A 44 11.89 5.85 -3.65
N SER A 45 11.49 7.01 -3.12
CA SER A 45 10.67 7.07 -1.92
C SER A 45 9.26 6.54 -2.19
N ARG A 46 8.72 5.80 -1.23
CA ARG A 46 7.34 5.28 -1.23
C ARG A 46 6.39 6.18 -0.43
N ILE A 47 6.86 7.36 -0.06
CA ILE A 47 6.09 8.45 0.55
C ILE A 47 6.55 9.75 -0.09
N GLN A 48 5.62 10.63 -0.39
CA GLN A 48 5.89 11.97 -0.92
C GLN A 48 5.07 13.02 -0.18
N ILE A 49 5.64 14.20 0.03
CA ILE A 49 4.94 15.35 0.60
C ILE A 49 4.38 16.20 -0.53
N ILE A 50 3.06 16.19 -0.67
CA ILE A 50 2.37 17.13 -1.55
C ILE A 50 2.28 18.47 -0.82
N LYS A 51 2.67 19.55 -1.50
CA LYS A 51 2.70 20.91 -0.94
C LYS A 51 1.69 21.80 -1.65
N ASP A 52 0.91 22.51 -0.87
CA ASP A 52 0.17 23.68 -1.35
C ASP A 52 0.71 24.91 -0.55
N PRO A 53 1.71 25.61 -1.10
CA PRO A 53 2.37 26.70 -0.38
C PRO A 53 1.45 27.92 -0.16
N LEU A 54 0.40 28.07 -0.97
CA LEU A 54 -0.57 29.18 -0.82
C LEU A 54 -1.49 28.96 0.38
N LYS A 55 -1.71 27.71 0.76
CA LYS A 55 -2.58 27.33 1.89
C LYS A 55 -1.80 26.80 3.09
N ASP A 56 -0.46 26.81 3.00
CA ASP A 56 0.42 26.20 4.01
C ASP A 56 0.07 24.74 4.36
N ILE A 57 -0.37 23.98 3.35
CA ILE A 57 -0.75 22.59 3.51
C ILE A 57 0.38 21.67 3.05
N TYR A 58 0.76 20.73 3.91
CA TYR A 58 1.75 19.70 3.65
C TYR A 58 1.13 18.32 3.91
N LEU A 59 0.89 17.55 2.85
CA LEU A 59 0.21 16.26 2.95
C LEU A 59 1.15 15.11 2.59
N PRO A 60 1.52 14.24 3.55
CA PRO A 60 2.22 13.00 3.27
C PRO A 60 1.30 12.02 2.52
N VAL A 61 1.70 11.59 1.33
CA VAL A 61 0.98 10.61 0.52
C VAL A 61 1.86 9.37 0.35
N TYR A 62 1.29 8.20 0.55
CA TYR A 62 1.96 6.91 0.42
C TYR A 62 1.67 6.24 -0.90
N ALA A 63 2.66 5.51 -1.42
CA ALA A 63 2.44 4.54 -2.47
C ALA A 63 1.47 3.45 -2.01
N GLY A 64 0.66 2.91 -2.93
CA GLY A 64 -0.27 1.83 -2.64
C GLY A 64 0.43 0.55 -2.14
N GLU A 65 -0.35 -0.38 -1.67
CA GLU A 65 0.13 -1.68 -1.18
C GLU A 65 0.61 -2.60 -2.31
N TYR A 66 1.34 -3.66 -1.93
CA TYR A 66 1.92 -4.62 -2.87
C TYR A 66 0.87 -5.42 -3.64
N THR A 67 -0.25 -5.74 -3.03
CA THR A 67 -1.37 -6.45 -3.66
C THR A 67 -2.23 -5.48 -4.45
N ALA A 68 -1.99 -5.42 -5.75
CA ALA A 68 -2.53 -4.40 -6.65
C ALA A 68 -4.05 -4.42 -6.85
N THR A 69 -4.73 -5.51 -6.53
CA THR A 69 -6.18 -5.66 -6.69
C THR A 69 -6.98 -5.12 -5.51
N GLU A 70 -6.33 -4.94 -4.35
CA GLU A 70 -6.99 -4.53 -3.13
C GLU A 70 -6.17 -3.45 -2.42
N CYS A 71 -6.23 -2.22 -2.90
CA CYS A 71 -5.83 -1.10 -2.07
C CYS A 71 -6.92 -0.93 -1.01
N THR A 72 -6.70 -1.50 0.17
CA THR A 72 -7.68 -1.48 1.25
C THR A 72 -7.68 -0.19 2.05
N SER A 73 -7.11 0.90 1.50
CA SER A 73 -7.10 2.19 2.19
C SER A 73 -6.56 2.09 3.62
N ARG A 74 -5.39 1.47 3.75
CA ARG A 74 -4.80 1.05 5.03
C ARG A 74 -4.46 2.22 5.96
N ASN A 75 -4.08 3.35 5.40
CA ASN A 75 -3.68 4.52 6.17
C ASN A 75 -4.87 5.44 6.46
N LYS A 76 -4.80 6.10 7.62
CA LYS A 76 -5.79 7.03 8.12
C LYS A 76 -5.16 8.42 8.24
N TYR A 77 -5.89 9.42 7.81
CA TYR A 77 -5.51 10.81 7.92
C TYR A 77 -6.38 11.50 8.95
N ILE A 78 -5.77 12.33 9.81
CA ILE A 78 -6.47 13.20 10.74
C ILE A 78 -6.13 14.64 10.41
N LEU A 79 -7.16 15.42 10.07
CA LEU A 79 -7.07 16.81 9.71
C LEU A 79 -8.15 17.57 10.51
N ASP A 80 -7.75 18.53 11.34
CA ASP A 80 -8.65 19.33 12.17
C ASP A 80 -9.65 18.49 12.99
N GLY A 81 -9.18 17.35 13.54
CA GLY A 81 -10.00 16.42 14.33
C GLY A 81 -10.95 15.54 13.52
N LYS A 82 -11.02 15.70 12.20
CA LYS A 82 -11.83 14.86 11.32
C LYS A 82 -10.98 13.76 10.68
N GLU A 83 -11.54 12.56 10.62
CA GLU A 83 -10.88 11.39 10.02
C GLU A 83 -11.20 11.26 8.53
N TYR A 84 -10.18 10.90 7.75
CA TYR A 84 -10.28 10.64 6.32
C TYR A 84 -9.57 9.34 5.99
N SER A 85 -10.05 8.65 4.96
CA SER A 85 -9.38 7.45 4.44
C SER A 85 -8.21 7.83 3.52
N ASN A 86 -7.32 6.89 3.28
CA ASN A 86 -6.23 7.07 2.32
C ASN A 86 -6.74 7.38 0.90
N CYS A 87 -7.92 6.85 0.54
CA CYS A 87 -8.55 7.06 -0.76
C CYS A 87 -9.00 8.51 -0.98
N ASP A 88 -9.37 9.24 0.08
CA ASP A 88 -9.85 10.63 -0.03
C ASP A 88 -8.76 11.56 -0.59
N PHE A 89 -7.49 11.22 -0.36
CA PHE A 89 -6.34 12.01 -0.83
C PHE A 89 -5.54 11.32 -1.94
N CYS A 90 -5.89 10.10 -2.31
CA CYS A 90 -5.20 9.36 -3.35
C CYS A 90 -5.52 9.94 -4.72
N ARG A 91 -4.57 10.66 -5.31
CA ARG A 91 -4.68 11.16 -6.70
C ARG A 91 -4.31 10.11 -7.73
N ALA A 92 -3.76 9.02 -7.28
CA ALA A 92 -3.37 7.96 -8.17
C ALA A 92 -4.56 7.05 -8.42
N SER A 93 -4.88 6.83 -9.68
CA SER A 93 -5.62 5.63 -10.04
C SER A 93 -4.85 4.44 -9.50
N CYS A 94 -5.50 3.56 -8.73
CA CYS A 94 -4.88 2.31 -8.33
C CYS A 94 -4.52 1.46 -9.54
N PRO A 95 -3.29 1.03 -9.62
CA PRO A 95 -2.14 1.27 -8.77
C PRO A 95 -1.54 2.66 -9.05
N SER A 96 -1.05 3.36 -8.06
CA SER A 96 -0.53 4.74 -8.10
C SER A 96 0.71 4.90 -8.99
N ARG A 97 0.55 4.61 -10.27
CA ARG A 97 1.63 4.51 -11.25
C ARG A 97 2.24 5.85 -11.60
N ASP A 98 1.42 6.92 -11.53
CA ASP A 98 1.87 8.22 -12.01
C ASP A 98 2.68 9.00 -10.98
N LEU A 99 2.38 8.80 -9.69
CA LEU A 99 3.06 9.50 -8.60
C LEU A 99 4.30 8.74 -8.09
N PHE A 100 4.24 7.41 -8.08
CA PHE A 100 5.29 6.56 -7.53
C PHE A 100 5.82 5.59 -8.57
N LYS A 101 6.84 6.02 -9.33
CA LYS A 101 7.54 5.18 -10.31
C LYS A 101 8.99 4.98 -9.89
N GLU A 102 9.45 3.76 -9.99
CA GLU A 102 10.86 3.45 -9.84
C GLU A 102 11.63 4.05 -11.03
N PRO A 103 12.68 4.90 -10.76
CA PRO A 103 13.31 5.69 -11.81
C PRO A 103 13.96 4.88 -12.94
N ASP A 104 14.50 3.70 -12.61
CA ASP A 104 15.26 2.90 -13.57
C ASP A 104 14.35 2.00 -14.42
N SER A 105 13.35 1.39 -13.80
CA SER A 105 12.47 0.41 -14.46
C SER A 105 11.12 0.97 -14.91
N GLY A 106 10.72 2.14 -14.41
CA GLY A 106 9.39 2.71 -14.61
C GLY A 106 8.24 1.93 -13.97
N LEU A 107 8.56 0.91 -13.16
CA LEU A 107 7.55 0.13 -12.45
C LEU A 107 6.97 0.90 -11.26
N ALA A 108 5.72 0.59 -10.91
CA ALA A 108 5.07 1.21 -9.77
C ALA A 108 5.77 0.81 -8.46
N LEU A 109 6.18 1.81 -7.68
CA LEU A 109 6.63 1.61 -6.31
C LEU A 109 5.45 1.26 -5.41
N LYS A 110 5.71 0.41 -4.41
CA LYS A 110 4.73 -0.04 -3.43
C LYS A 110 5.28 0.12 -2.02
N CYS A 111 4.45 0.53 -1.09
CA CYS A 111 4.82 0.63 0.31
C CYS A 111 4.66 -0.74 0.99
N ASP A 112 5.77 -1.27 1.50
CA ASP A 112 5.87 -2.51 2.27
C ASP A 112 5.93 -2.26 3.79
N MET A 113 5.77 -1.02 4.24
CA MET A 113 5.96 -0.61 5.64
C MET A 113 7.32 -1.00 6.25
N CYS A 114 8.36 -1.12 5.41
CA CYS A 114 9.70 -1.57 5.79
C CYS A 114 9.72 -2.99 6.38
N GLU A 115 8.84 -3.87 5.90
CA GLU A 115 8.76 -5.28 6.28
C GLU A 115 9.72 -6.19 5.51
N ASP A 116 10.45 -5.65 4.53
CA ASP A 116 11.48 -6.37 3.78
C ASP A 116 12.62 -6.85 4.71
N THR A 117 13.29 -7.89 4.29
CA THR A 117 14.30 -8.62 5.05
C THR A 117 15.56 -7.78 5.34
N PRO A 118 15.92 -7.56 6.61
CA PRO A 118 15.18 -7.86 7.82
C PRO A 118 14.04 -6.86 8.09
N PRO A 119 12.89 -7.31 8.59
CA PRO A 119 11.76 -6.43 8.87
C PRO A 119 12.09 -5.47 10.02
N LEU A 120 11.65 -4.23 9.91
CA LEU A 120 11.78 -3.24 10.96
C LEU A 120 10.56 -3.27 11.89
N LYS A 121 10.80 -2.99 13.17
CA LYS A 121 9.72 -2.83 14.16
C LYS A 121 8.88 -1.58 13.90
N LEU A 122 9.52 -0.54 13.35
CA LEU A 122 8.89 0.74 13.05
C LEU A 122 9.31 1.19 11.65
N PRO A 123 8.36 1.62 10.78
CA PRO A 123 8.71 2.16 9.47
C PRO A 123 9.64 3.38 9.58
N LYS A 124 10.65 3.47 8.72
CA LYS A 124 11.66 4.55 8.78
C LYS A 124 11.06 5.95 8.63
N CYS A 125 10.01 6.10 7.84
CA CYS A 125 9.31 7.38 7.70
C CYS A 125 8.66 7.85 9.01
N VAL A 126 8.17 6.92 9.83
CA VAL A 126 7.59 7.21 11.15
C VAL A 126 8.70 7.55 12.14
N GLU A 127 9.76 6.72 12.20
CA GLU A 127 10.90 6.93 13.08
C GLU A 127 11.56 8.29 12.88
N TRP A 128 11.66 8.74 11.64
CA TRP A 128 12.33 9.99 11.27
C TRP A 128 11.41 11.21 11.23
N CYS A 129 10.14 11.07 11.60
CA CYS A 129 9.22 12.21 11.64
C CYS A 129 9.44 13.09 12.88
N PRO A 130 10.08 14.27 12.78
CA PRO A 130 10.45 15.07 13.95
C PRO A 130 9.25 15.67 14.67
N LYS A 131 8.10 15.77 13.99
CA LYS A 131 6.86 16.35 14.56
C LYS A 131 5.84 15.30 14.97
N GLY A 132 6.16 14.00 14.81
CA GLY A 132 5.20 12.94 15.13
C GLY A 132 3.91 13.06 14.31
N ALA A 133 4.01 13.54 13.07
CA ALA A 133 2.87 13.62 12.16
C ALA A 133 2.47 12.25 11.61
N LEU A 134 3.36 11.27 11.70
CA LEU A 134 3.15 9.89 11.26
C LEU A 134 3.18 8.99 12.48
N ILE A 135 2.10 8.24 12.71
CA ILE A 135 1.97 7.31 13.84
C ILE A 135 1.72 5.92 13.29
N TYR A 136 2.55 4.96 13.69
CA TYR A 136 2.36 3.55 13.33
C TYR A 136 1.46 2.87 14.34
N GLU A 137 0.49 2.13 13.86
CA GLU A 137 -0.49 1.41 14.67
C GLU A 137 -0.68 -0.01 14.16
N GLU A 138 -0.79 -0.95 15.09
CA GLU A 138 -1.24 -2.32 14.81
C GLU A 138 -2.67 -2.47 15.33
N VAL A 139 -3.59 -2.76 14.42
CA VAL A 139 -5.01 -2.90 14.73
C VAL A 139 -5.42 -4.34 14.52
N GLU A 140 -6.08 -4.91 15.52
CA GLU A 140 -6.67 -6.23 15.40
C GLU A 140 -8.01 -6.11 14.67
N GLU A 141 -8.08 -6.70 13.49
CA GLU A 141 -9.32 -6.81 12.72
C GLU A 141 -9.79 -8.27 12.72
N TYR A 142 -11.06 -8.47 13.02
CA TYR A 142 -11.70 -9.77 12.84
C TYR A 142 -12.16 -9.87 11.39
N VAL A 143 -11.46 -10.66 10.60
CA VAL A 143 -11.85 -10.94 9.22
C VAL A 143 -12.82 -12.12 9.24
N GLN A 144 -14.06 -11.89 8.85
CA GLN A 144 -14.93 -12.97 8.45
C GLN A 144 -14.42 -13.45 7.10
N GLU A 145 -13.86 -14.65 7.06
CA GLU A 145 -13.63 -15.34 5.77
C GLU A 145 -15.01 -15.60 5.15
N GLN A 146 -15.46 -14.67 4.35
CA GLN A 146 -16.54 -14.93 3.43
C GLN A 146 -15.95 -15.80 2.34
N ALA A 147 -16.30 -17.09 2.37
CA ALA A 147 -16.12 -17.91 1.18
C ALA A 147 -16.76 -17.15 0.00
N PRO A 148 -16.07 -17.00 -1.14
CA PRO A 148 -16.67 -16.34 -2.28
C PRO A 148 -18.02 -17.01 -2.56
N PRO A 149 -19.09 -16.25 -2.80
CA PRO A 149 -20.39 -16.84 -3.07
C PRO A 149 -20.22 -17.81 -4.26
N LEU A 150 -20.83 -18.97 -4.17
CA LEU A 150 -20.73 -20.01 -5.21
C LEU A 150 -20.92 -19.44 -6.63
N GLY A 151 -21.81 -18.46 -6.78
CA GLY A 151 -22.02 -17.74 -8.05
C GLY A 151 -20.79 -16.99 -8.58
N ALA A 152 -19.86 -16.55 -7.73
CA ALA A 152 -18.63 -15.90 -8.21
C ALA A 152 -17.66 -16.91 -8.84
N ILE A 153 -17.67 -18.15 -8.36
CA ILE A 153 -16.89 -19.25 -8.94
C ILE A 153 -17.49 -19.68 -10.27
N GLU A 154 -18.82 -19.81 -10.34
CA GLU A 154 -19.54 -20.14 -11.56
C GLU A 154 -19.29 -19.11 -12.67
N VAL A 155 -19.44 -17.82 -12.37
CA VAL A 155 -19.18 -16.73 -13.33
C VAL A 155 -17.72 -16.74 -13.80
N GLY A 156 -16.78 -17.02 -12.91
CA GLY A 156 -15.37 -17.14 -13.27
C GLY A 156 -15.09 -18.32 -14.21
N VAL A 157 -15.71 -19.46 -13.95
CA VAL A 157 -15.58 -20.67 -14.79
C VAL A 157 -16.26 -20.47 -16.14
N GLU A 158 -17.45 -19.91 -16.18
CA GLU A 158 -18.16 -19.59 -17.43
C GLU A 158 -17.35 -18.64 -18.31
N SER A 159 -16.81 -17.57 -17.75
CA SER A 159 -15.94 -16.63 -18.47
C SER A 159 -14.67 -17.29 -19.04
N MET A 160 -14.08 -18.24 -18.31
CA MET A 160 -12.95 -19.00 -18.81
C MET A 160 -13.35 -19.96 -19.92
N ILE A 161 -14.53 -20.60 -19.81
CA ILE A 161 -15.06 -21.51 -20.83
C ILE A 161 -15.36 -20.74 -22.12
N GLU A 162 -15.98 -19.56 -22.02
CA GLU A 162 -16.26 -18.71 -23.19
C GLU A 162 -14.97 -18.27 -23.88
N LYS A 163 -13.94 -17.89 -23.11
CA LYS A 163 -12.69 -17.36 -23.64
C LYS A 163 -11.75 -18.41 -24.22
N TYR A 164 -11.67 -19.59 -23.59
CA TYR A 164 -10.65 -20.60 -23.91
C TYR A 164 -11.23 -21.93 -24.41
N GLY A 165 -12.54 -22.12 -24.31
CA GLY A 165 -13.22 -23.38 -24.59
C GLY A 165 -13.14 -24.35 -23.41
N LEU A 166 -14.25 -25.12 -23.23
CA LEU A 166 -14.42 -26.08 -22.13
C LEU A 166 -13.28 -27.11 -22.06
N GLN A 167 -12.85 -27.63 -23.20
CA GLN A 167 -11.82 -28.66 -23.27
C GLN A 167 -10.48 -28.20 -22.72
N LYS A 168 -10.07 -27.01 -23.06
CA LYS A 168 -8.81 -26.39 -22.58
C LYS A 168 -8.84 -26.07 -21.10
N VAL A 169 -9.97 -25.64 -20.58
CA VAL A 169 -10.18 -25.42 -19.15
C VAL A 169 -10.07 -26.75 -18.39
N LEU A 170 -10.72 -27.79 -18.84
CA LEU A 170 -10.67 -29.14 -18.24
C LEU A 170 -9.25 -29.73 -18.25
N GLU A 171 -8.51 -29.60 -19.36
CA GLU A 171 -7.11 -30.05 -19.46
C GLU A 171 -6.19 -29.29 -18.46
N THR A 172 -6.43 -28.00 -18.30
CA THR A 172 -5.65 -27.18 -17.38
C THR A 172 -5.91 -27.57 -15.93
N VAL A 173 -7.18 -27.74 -15.56
CA VAL A 173 -7.58 -28.21 -14.22
C VAL A 173 -7.02 -29.61 -13.95
N ALA A 174 -7.10 -30.52 -14.92
CA ALA A 174 -6.57 -31.88 -14.78
C ALA A 174 -5.02 -31.89 -14.60
N LYS A 175 -4.30 -30.94 -15.21
CA LYS A 175 -2.84 -30.79 -15.00
C LYS A 175 -2.51 -30.28 -13.61
N LEU A 176 -3.30 -29.34 -13.08
CA LEU A 176 -3.10 -28.76 -11.74
C LEU A 176 -3.51 -29.74 -10.62
N ALA A 177 -4.43 -30.66 -10.89
CA ALA A 177 -4.91 -31.65 -9.92
C ALA A 177 -4.04 -32.92 -9.84
N ARG A 178 -2.97 -33.02 -10.64
CA ARG A 178 -2.01 -34.14 -10.53
C ARG A 178 -1.03 -33.84 -9.40
N PRO A 179 -0.89 -34.75 -8.40
CA PRO A 179 0.06 -34.60 -7.30
C PRO A 179 1.50 -34.65 -7.77
#